data_6110285dabf6c13cc1d8a9eff424d386
#
_entry.id   6110285dabf6c13cc1d8a9eff424d386
#
_cell.length_a   1.000
_cell.length_b   1.000
_cell.length_c   1.000
_cell.angle_alpha   90.00
_cell.angle_beta   90.00
_cell.angle_gamma   90.00
#
_symmetry.space_group_name_H-M   'P 1'
#
loop_
_entity.id
_entity.type
_entity.pdbx_description
1 polymer ?
#
loop_
_entity_poly.entity_id
_entity_poly.type
_entity_poly.pdbx_seq_one_letter_code
_entity_poly.pdbx_strand_id
1 'polypeptide(L)'
;MKSFRIDLWNPAEYNYKAAYGFMPNLHAYLHDEDSRERKCMIMVPGGGYCMLAPHEGELPAMEYYRMGLNVFVLTYTNDITMSVPLKKQPMEDLSRAVRLVRSRADEWHVAQDKLLVCGFSAGGHVCASLCTHFDDVTDPDPALNAFSNRPDGAILGYPVITSGKYTHIYSMQALLGKEPPAQELEYFSLEKQVKKNTPPCFLWQTQEDDLVPVENTYLFAMALREKGVPFAHYVYPHGGHGLSVASMEQFSGWHGGEYVCEQLGFALERVKADTAVNLTPQRRQELIAQFHLFDDPKAASADDAKAPTPADSPDDAKPENVSGAAQVNPFADIHTWLELSRTWFERFL
;
A
#
# COMPACT_ATOMS: atom_id res chain seq x y z
N MET A 1 -20.89 4.05 12.23
CA MET A 1 -19.93 3.85 11.11
C MET A 1 -20.65 3.23 9.93
N LYS A 2 -20.62 3.88 8.78
CA LYS A 2 -21.12 3.34 7.51
C LYS A 2 -19.93 2.71 6.76
N SER A 3 -20.07 1.45 6.34
CA SER A 3 -19.02 0.74 5.59
C SER A 3 -19.59 0.12 4.33
N PHE A 4 -18.88 0.24 3.21
CA PHE A 4 -19.28 -0.31 1.91
C PHE A 4 -18.08 -0.35 0.94
N ARG A 5 -18.21 -1.19 -0.11
CA ARG A 5 -17.24 -1.30 -1.21
C ARG A 5 -17.72 -0.49 -2.42
N ILE A 6 -16.76 0.07 -3.15
CA ILE A 6 -16.97 0.79 -4.41
C ILE A 6 -15.92 0.33 -5.42
N ASP A 7 -16.36 -0.20 -6.56
CA ASP A 7 -15.46 -0.51 -7.66
C ASP A 7 -15.00 0.79 -8.33
N LEU A 8 -13.72 0.87 -8.68
CA LEU A 8 -13.12 2.09 -9.24
C LEU A 8 -13.41 2.25 -10.73
N TRP A 9 -13.40 1.15 -11.47
CA TRP A 9 -13.47 1.18 -12.92
C TRP A 9 -14.80 0.63 -13.44
N ASN A 10 -15.22 1.14 -14.57
CA ASN A 10 -16.23 0.45 -15.37
C ASN A 10 -15.56 -0.78 -16.00
N PRO A 11 -16.21 -1.96 -16.04
CA PRO A 11 -15.67 -3.16 -16.67
C PRO A 11 -15.23 -2.99 -18.13
N ALA A 12 -15.78 -2.02 -18.85
CA ALA A 12 -15.36 -1.70 -20.22
C ALA A 12 -14.06 -0.87 -20.30
N GLU A 13 -13.65 -0.24 -19.22
CA GLU A 13 -12.45 0.62 -19.14
C GLU A 13 -11.25 -0.12 -18.54
N TYR A 14 -11.49 -1.07 -17.62
CA TYR A 14 -10.45 -1.83 -16.96
C TYR A 14 -10.06 -3.06 -17.76
N ASN A 15 -8.82 -3.12 -18.24
CA ASN A 15 -8.37 -4.15 -19.18
C ASN A 15 -7.06 -4.83 -18.78
N TYR A 16 -6.67 -4.79 -17.49
CA TYR A 16 -5.46 -5.47 -17.03
C TYR A 16 -5.56 -6.98 -17.24
N LYS A 17 -4.63 -7.54 -18.02
CA LYS A 17 -4.74 -8.92 -18.53
C LYS A 17 -4.69 -10.00 -17.44
N ALA A 18 -3.96 -9.75 -16.35
CA ALA A 18 -3.86 -10.68 -15.22
C ALA A 18 -4.81 -10.32 -14.06
N ALA A 19 -5.90 -9.60 -14.35
CA ALA A 19 -6.92 -9.29 -13.33
C ALA A 19 -7.80 -10.49 -12.98
N TYR A 20 -8.05 -11.38 -13.95
CA TYR A 20 -8.83 -12.60 -13.77
C TYR A 20 -10.26 -12.42 -13.24
N GLY A 21 -10.82 -11.25 -13.40
CA GLY A 21 -12.13 -10.85 -12.86
C GLY A 21 -12.07 -9.94 -11.65
N PHE A 22 -10.90 -9.68 -11.11
CA PHE A 22 -10.70 -8.65 -10.10
C PHE A 22 -11.00 -7.26 -10.66
N MET A 23 -11.55 -6.40 -9.80
CA MET A 23 -11.77 -4.99 -10.06
C MET A 23 -11.16 -4.16 -8.93
N PRO A 24 -10.24 -3.22 -9.22
CA PRO A 24 -9.74 -2.28 -8.22
C PRO A 24 -10.88 -1.56 -7.53
N ASN A 25 -10.80 -1.42 -6.21
CA ASN A 25 -11.92 -0.93 -5.41
C ASN A 25 -11.46 -0.18 -4.17
N LEU A 26 -12.40 0.56 -3.57
CA LEU A 26 -12.27 1.19 -2.27
C LEU A 26 -13.21 0.52 -1.27
N HIS A 27 -12.69 0.15 -0.10
CA HIS A 27 -13.50 -0.11 1.08
C HIS A 27 -13.57 1.17 1.91
N ALA A 28 -14.77 1.73 2.03
CA ALA A 28 -15.04 2.96 2.75
C ALA A 28 -15.47 2.69 4.19
N TYR A 29 -15.00 3.53 5.11
CA TYR A 29 -15.42 3.57 6.51
C TYR A 29 -15.69 5.03 6.85
N LEU A 30 -16.98 5.40 6.88
CA LEU A 30 -17.42 6.78 7.04
C LEU A 30 -18.10 6.99 8.39
N HIS A 31 -17.87 8.14 8.97
CA HIS A 31 -18.66 8.62 10.09
C HIS A 31 -20.07 8.95 9.62
N ASP A 32 -21.08 8.47 10.35
CA ASP A 32 -22.50 8.62 10.04
C ASP A 32 -23.30 9.21 11.20
N GLU A 33 -22.63 9.61 12.29
CA GLU A 33 -23.24 10.20 13.47
C GLU A 33 -23.61 11.69 13.30
N ASP A 34 -23.00 12.37 12.34
CA ASP A 34 -23.29 13.76 11.99
C ASP A 34 -22.97 14.05 10.52
N SER A 35 -23.32 15.24 10.03
CA SER A 35 -23.06 15.72 8.67
C SER A 35 -21.83 16.63 8.57
N ARG A 36 -20.94 16.62 9.56
CA ARG A 36 -19.74 17.44 9.57
C ARG A 36 -18.76 16.96 8.50
N GLU A 37 -18.24 17.88 7.71
CA GLU A 37 -17.12 17.59 6.80
C GLU A 37 -15.88 17.17 7.59
N ARG A 38 -15.25 16.10 7.14
CA ARG A 38 -14.07 15.50 7.77
C ARG A 38 -12.92 15.41 6.78
N LYS A 39 -11.70 15.54 7.30
CA LYS A 39 -10.51 15.11 6.54
C LYS A 39 -10.70 13.65 6.12
N CYS A 40 -10.08 13.26 5.02
CA CYS A 40 -10.11 11.86 4.64
C CYS A 40 -8.71 11.29 4.35
N MET A 41 -8.60 9.98 4.49
CA MET A 41 -7.37 9.22 4.25
C MET A 41 -7.67 8.04 3.34
N ILE A 42 -6.87 7.87 2.27
CA ILE A 42 -6.86 6.64 1.47
C ILE A 42 -5.64 5.84 1.89
N MET A 43 -5.88 4.65 2.48
CA MET A 43 -4.84 3.69 2.82
C MET A 43 -4.46 2.87 1.62
N VAL A 44 -3.17 2.70 1.38
CA VAL A 44 -2.61 1.99 0.22
C VAL A 44 -1.65 0.92 0.74
N PRO A 45 -2.11 -0.32 0.91
CA PRO A 45 -1.29 -1.42 1.43
C PRO A 45 -0.10 -1.73 0.53
N GLY A 46 0.99 -2.25 1.12
CA GLY A 46 2.12 -2.81 0.40
C GLY A 46 1.90 -4.26 -0.02
N GLY A 47 2.99 -5.00 -0.20
CA GLY A 47 2.99 -6.38 -0.66
C GLY A 47 3.77 -6.58 -1.97
N GLY A 48 4.76 -5.71 -2.22
CA GLY A 48 5.72 -5.86 -3.32
C GLY A 48 5.10 -5.75 -4.73
N TYR A 49 3.91 -5.19 -4.87
CA TYR A 49 3.11 -5.22 -6.11
C TYR A 49 2.63 -6.63 -6.52
N CYS A 50 2.98 -7.65 -5.75
CA CYS A 50 2.59 -9.04 -6.02
C CYS A 50 1.25 -9.39 -5.36
N MET A 51 1.00 -8.84 -4.20
CA MET A 51 -0.22 -8.99 -3.41
C MET A 51 -0.45 -7.72 -2.59
N LEU A 52 -1.49 -7.69 -1.77
CA LEU A 52 -1.68 -6.62 -0.80
C LEU A 52 -1.65 -7.19 0.62
N ALA A 53 -0.95 -6.49 1.52
CA ALA A 53 -0.78 -6.91 2.91
C ALA A 53 -1.99 -6.46 3.75
N PRO A 54 -2.80 -7.38 4.32
CA PRO A 54 -4.02 -7.02 5.04
C PRO A 54 -3.78 -6.09 6.23
N HIS A 55 -2.71 -6.30 7.00
CA HIS A 55 -2.36 -5.52 8.18
C HIS A 55 -1.90 -4.07 7.87
N GLU A 56 -1.69 -3.73 6.61
CA GLU A 56 -1.36 -2.39 6.13
C GLU A 56 -2.58 -1.65 5.55
N GLY A 57 -3.73 -2.30 5.51
CA GLY A 57 -5.00 -1.74 5.03
C GLY A 57 -5.90 -1.27 6.15
N GLU A 58 -6.75 -2.19 6.62
CA GLU A 58 -7.82 -1.87 7.58
C GLU A 58 -7.28 -1.47 8.97
N LEU A 59 -6.24 -2.13 9.46
CA LEU A 59 -5.72 -1.88 10.80
C LEU A 59 -5.28 -0.41 10.98
N PRO A 60 -4.37 0.16 10.15
CA PRO A 60 -4.04 1.59 10.24
C PRO A 60 -5.22 2.50 9.83
N ALA A 61 -6.11 2.06 8.93
CA ALA A 61 -7.32 2.82 8.59
C ALA A 61 -8.18 3.07 9.82
N MET A 62 -8.37 2.07 10.68
CA MET A 62 -9.16 2.20 11.91
C MET A 62 -8.51 3.14 12.93
N GLU A 63 -7.19 3.26 12.97
CA GLU A 63 -6.53 4.27 13.81
C GLU A 63 -6.90 5.70 13.36
N TYR A 64 -6.83 5.99 12.05
CA TYR A 64 -7.25 7.31 11.55
C TYR A 64 -8.76 7.54 11.64
N TYR A 65 -9.56 6.48 11.50
CA TYR A 65 -11.01 6.58 11.77
C TYR A 65 -11.27 7.02 13.22
N ARG A 66 -10.61 6.39 14.21
CA ARG A 66 -10.70 6.79 15.63
C ARG A 66 -10.22 8.23 15.88
N MET A 67 -9.31 8.74 15.06
CA MET A 67 -8.89 10.14 15.08
C MET A 67 -9.91 11.10 14.44
N GLY A 68 -11.01 10.58 13.90
CA GLY A 68 -12.13 11.37 13.35
C GLY A 68 -12.07 11.63 11.85
N LEU A 69 -11.23 10.92 11.09
CA LEU A 69 -11.19 11.00 9.63
C LEU A 69 -12.20 10.02 9.01
N ASN A 70 -12.72 10.35 7.84
CA ASN A 70 -13.30 9.36 6.95
C ASN A 70 -12.15 8.61 6.26
N VAL A 71 -12.21 7.28 6.23
CA VAL A 71 -11.10 6.48 5.72
C VAL A 71 -11.55 5.52 4.63
N PHE A 72 -10.63 5.27 3.70
CA PHE A 72 -10.82 4.36 2.59
C PHE A 72 -9.61 3.44 2.50
N VAL A 73 -9.81 2.17 2.22
CA VAL A 73 -8.72 1.23 1.92
C VAL A 73 -8.78 0.90 0.44
N LEU A 74 -7.69 1.19 -0.26
CA LEU A 74 -7.57 0.93 -1.69
C LEU A 74 -7.07 -0.49 -1.93
N THR A 75 -7.86 -1.26 -2.66
CA THR A 75 -7.43 -2.52 -3.24
C THR A 75 -7.08 -2.27 -4.71
N TYR A 76 -5.78 -2.06 -4.98
CA TYR A 76 -5.28 -1.72 -6.32
C TYR A 76 -4.77 -2.94 -7.08
N THR A 77 -4.58 -2.79 -8.39
CA THR A 77 -4.07 -3.84 -9.29
C THR A 77 -2.69 -4.31 -8.86
N ASN A 78 -2.55 -5.62 -8.65
CA ASN A 78 -1.31 -6.31 -8.31
C ASN A 78 -1.20 -7.62 -9.12
N ASP A 79 -0.05 -8.31 -9.11
CA ASP A 79 0.11 -9.57 -9.83
C ASP A 79 1.13 -10.50 -9.18
N ILE A 80 0.64 -11.47 -8.40
CA ILE A 80 1.50 -12.51 -7.79
C ILE A 80 2.25 -13.35 -8.82
N THR A 81 1.71 -13.48 -10.02
CA THR A 81 2.36 -14.24 -11.09
C THR A 81 3.56 -13.49 -11.67
N MET A 82 3.63 -12.18 -11.53
CA MET A 82 4.64 -11.28 -12.15
C MET A 82 4.76 -11.51 -13.66
N SER A 83 3.69 -11.95 -14.29
CA SER A 83 3.67 -12.36 -15.70
C SER A 83 3.27 -11.25 -16.65
N VAL A 84 2.60 -10.20 -16.12
CA VAL A 84 2.20 -8.99 -16.84
C VAL A 84 2.67 -7.78 -16.04
N PRO A 85 3.67 -7.00 -16.53
CA PRO A 85 4.11 -5.80 -15.84
C PRO A 85 2.97 -4.81 -15.59
N LEU A 86 2.84 -4.33 -14.36
CA LEU A 86 1.75 -3.45 -13.94
C LEU A 86 1.85 -2.03 -14.53
N LYS A 87 3.09 -1.55 -14.75
CA LYS A 87 3.38 -0.22 -15.25
C LYS A 87 2.71 0.88 -14.43
N LYS A 88 1.88 1.71 -15.05
CA LYS A 88 1.19 2.82 -14.39
C LYS A 88 -0.11 2.41 -13.69
N GLN A 89 -0.61 1.20 -13.91
CA GLN A 89 -1.95 0.80 -13.44
C GLN A 89 -2.18 1.04 -11.94
N PRO A 90 -1.28 0.67 -11.00
CA PRO A 90 -1.49 0.94 -9.59
C PRO A 90 -1.60 2.44 -9.26
N MET A 91 -0.82 3.28 -9.94
CA MET A 91 -0.89 4.74 -9.79
C MET A 91 -2.18 5.31 -10.40
N GLU A 92 -2.64 4.76 -11.52
CA GLU A 92 -3.90 5.14 -12.16
C GLU A 92 -5.10 4.75 -11.30
N ASP A 93 -5.06 3.59 -10.63
CA ASP A 93 -6.06 3.15 -9.66
C ASP A 93 -6.15 4.14 -8.49
N LEU A 94 -5.02 4.55 -7.90
CA LEU A 94 -4.99 5.55 -6.83
C LEU A 94 -5.43 6.93 -7.32
N SER A 95 -5.02 7.35 -8.52
CA SER A 95 -5.46 8.60 -9.15
C SER A 95 -6.98 8.65 -9.26
N ARG A 96 -7.58 7.58 -9.77
CA ARG A 96 -9.04 7.46 -9.90
C ARG A 96 -9.73 7.43 -8.54
N ALA A 97 -9.15 6.75 -7.55
CA ALA A 97 -9.66 6.73 -6.18
C ALA A 97 -9.73 8.13 -5.57
N VAL A 98 -8.66 8.93 -5.71
CA VAL A 98 -8.63 10.33 -5.24
C VAL A 98 -9.71 11.17 -5.93
N ARG A 99 -9.86 11.06 -7.25
CA ARG A 99 -10.89 11.77 -8.03
C ARG A 99 -12.30 11.35 -7.60
N LEU A 100 -12.53 10.05 -7.43
CA LEU A 100 -13.81 9.50 -7.02
C LEU A 100 -14.21 10.01 -5.63
N VAL A 101 -13.31 9.99 -4.65
CA VAL A 101 -13.59 10.51 -3.31
C VAL A 101 -13.93 12.00 -3.37
N ARG A 102 -13.21 12.80 -4.14
CA ARG A 102 -13.51 14.22 -4.35
C ARG A 102 -14.84 14.46 -5.05
N SER A 103 -15.18 13.65 -6.03
CA SER A 103 -16.46 13.76 -6.75
C SER A 103 -17.68 13.45 -5.89
N ARG A 104 -17.49 12.72 -4.80
CA ARG A 104 -18.54 12.32 -3.84
C ARG A 104 -18.41 13.04 -2.48
N ALA A 105 -17.62 14.10 -2.42
CA ALA A 105 -17.29 14.78 -1.18
C ALA A 105 -18.52 15.24 -0.40
N ASP A 106 -19.51 15.82 -1.06
CA ASP A 106 -20.77 16.25 -0.43
C ASP A 106 -21.56 15.05 0.13
N GLU A 107 -21.64 13.95 -0.63
CA GLU A 107 -22.37 12.74 -0.23
C GLU A 107 -21.71 12.06 0.97
N TRP A 108 -20.38 12.10 1.03
CA TRP A 108 -19.59 11.39 2.05
C TRP A 108 -19.07 12.29 3.17
N HIS A 109 -19.44 13.56 3.15
CA HIS A 109 -19.00 14.57 4.11
C HIS A 109 -17.46 14.63 4.23
N VAL A 110 -16.79 14.68 3.08
CA VAL A 110 -15.33 14.77 2.95
C VAL A 110 -14.94 16.19 2.56
N ALA A 111 -14.00 16.80 3.28
CA ALA A 111 -13.41 18.06 2.87
C ALA A 111 -12.50 17.83 1.64
N GLN A 112 -12.88 18.39 0.48
CA GLN A 112 -12.23 18.12 -0.81
C GLN A 112 -10.76 18.53 -0.87
N ASP A 113 -10.36 19.51 -0.07
CA ASP A 113 -9.00 20.06 0.05
C ASP A 113 -8.19 19.47 1.22
N LYS A 114 -8.69 18.39 1.82
CA LYS A 114 -8.08 17.71 2.98
C LYS A 114 -8.04 16.19 2.81
N LEU A 115 -7.64 15.77 1.61
CA LEU A 115 -7.50 14.36 1.24
C LEU A 115 -6.03 13.94 1.32
N LEU A 116 -5.76 13.01 2.21
CA LEU A 116 -4.45 12.40 2.43
C LEU A 116 -4.39 11.01 1.79
N VAL A 117 -3.19 10.61 1.39
CA VAL A 117 -2.88 9.20 1.07
C VAL A 117 -1.87 8.68 2.08
N CYS A 118 -2.05 7.44 2.52
CA CYS A 118 -1.10 6.77 3.42
C CYS A 118 -0.73 5.42 2.83
N GLY A 119 0.54 5.22 2.50
CA GLY A 119 0.99 3.99 1.87
C GLY A 119 2.21 3.38 2.54
N PHE A 120 2.29 2.05 2.50
CA PHE A 120 3.34 1.26 3.11
C PHE A 120 4.11 0.48 2.04
N SER A 121 5.43 0.34 2.18
CA SER A 121 6.24 -0.48 1.26
C SER A 121 5.98 -0.17 -0.22
N ALA A 122 5.55 -1.12 -1.03
CA ALA A 122 5.12 -0.89 -2.41
C ALA A 122 3.91 0.05 -2.51
N GLY A 123 2.98 0.04 -1.55
CA GLY A 123 1.88 1.02 -1.47
C GLY A 123 2.39 2.43 -1.20
N GLY A 124 3.49 2.57 -0.45
CA GLY A 124 4.23 3.83 -0.32
C GLY A 124 4.79 4.32 -1.65
N HIS A 125 5.27 3.40 -2.51
CA HIS A 125 5.69 3.72 -3.87
C HIS A 125 4.51 4.16 -4.75
N VAL A 126 3.33 3.53 -4.64
CA VAL A 126 2.12 3.96 -5.35
C VAL A 126 1.74 5.39 -4.94
N CYS A 127 1.74 5.69 -3.64
CA CYS A 127 1.45 7.04 -3.11
C CYS A 127 2.47 8.07 -3.61
N ALA A 128 3.77 7.77 -3.48
CA ALA A 128 4.84 8.66 -3.93
C ALA A 128 4.83 8.85 -5.46
N SER A 129 4.48 7.79 -6.24
CA SER A 129 4.30 7.89 -7.69
C SER A 129 3.20 8.90 -8.03
N LEU A 130 2.04 8.81 -7.40
CA LEU A 130 0.98 9.80 -7.65
C LEU A 130 1.40 11.19 -7.20
N CYS A 131 2.08 11.35 -6.06
CA CYS A 131 2.55 12.64 -5.57
C CYS A 131 3.54 13.33 -6.53
N THR A 132 4.30 12.57 -7.30
CA THR A 132 5.32 13.11 -8.22
C THR A 132 4.86 13.18 -9.68
N HIS A 133 3.85 12.39 -10.05
CA HIS A 133 3.37 12.23 -11.43
C HIS A 133 1.88 12.54 -11.63
N PHE A 134 1.20 13.18 -10.67
CA PHE A 134 -0.23 13.47 -10.80
C PHE A 134 -0.57 14.23 -12.09
N ASP A 135 0.35 15.07 -12.60
CA ASP A 135 0.18 15.79 -13.87
C ASP A 135 0.21 14.86 -15.10
N ASP A 136 0.76 13.64 -14.96
CA ASP A 136 0.95 12.68 -16.06
C ASP A 136 -0.24 11.71 -16.20
N VAL A 137 -1.23 11.80 -15.29
CA VAL A 137 -2.35 10.86 -15.22
C VAL A 137 -3.67 11.56 -15.52
N THR A 138 -4.29 11.17 -16.63
CA THR A 138 -5.66 11.59 -17.00
C THR A 138 -6.63 10.45 -16.77
N ASP A 139 -7.86 10.77 -16.33
CA ASP A 139 -8.92 9.77 -16.19
C ASP A 139 -9.72 9.69 -17.51
N PRO A 140 -10.03 8.49 -18.03
CA PRO A 140 -10.84 8.35 -19.23
C PRO A 140 -12.29 8.84 -19.04
N ASP A 141 -12.80 8.84 -17.79
CA ASP A 141 -14.08 9.46 -17.47
C ASP A 141 -13.92 10.99 -17.35
N PRO A 142 -14.50 11.80 -18.28
CA PRO A 142 -14.39 13.25 -18.21
C PRO A 142 -14.98 13.86 -16.94
N ALA A 143 -15.99 13.22 -16.33
CA ALA A 143 -16.61 13.71 -15.10
C ALA A 143 -15.65 13.54 -13.91
N LEU A 144 -14.95 12.41 -13.80
CA LEU A 144 -13.92 12.20 -12.80
C LEU A 144 -12.67 13.03 -13.08
N ASN A 145 -12.29 13.16 -14.37
CA ASN A 145 -11.11 13.95 -14.76
C ASN A 145 -11.24 15.45 -14.46
N ALA A 146 -12.45 15.95 -14.22
CA ALA A 146 -12.69 17.32 -13.75
C ALA A 146 -12.19 17.59 -12.33
N PHE A 147 -12.00 16.54 -11.51
CA PHE A 147 -11.47 16.62 -10.14
C PHE A 147 -9.95 16.40 -10.13
N SER A 148 -9.26 17.12 -9.25
CA SER A 148 -7.81 16.92 -9.08
C SER A 148 -7.51 15.51 -8.51
N ASN A 149 -6.49 14.85 -9.07
CA ASN A 149 -5.94 13.62 -8.52
C ASN A 149 -4.73 13.86 -7.59
N ARG A 150 -4.27 15.12 -7.43
CA ARG A 150 -3.17 15.45 -6.54
C ARG A 150 -3.62 15.34 -5.09
N PRO A 151 -3.03 14.46 -4.25
CA PRO A 151 -3.31 14.44 -2.82
C PRO A 151 -2.91 15.76 -2.15
N ASP A 152 -3.54 16.09 -1.01
CA ASP A 152 -3.18 17.30 -0.25
C ASP A 152 -1.99 17.05 0.68
N GLY A 153 -1.71 15.78 1.00
CA GLY A 153 -0.52 15.31 1.70
C GLY A 153 -0.35 13.81 1.59
N ALA A 154 0.84 13.31 1.88
CA ALA A 154 1.15 11.88 1.86
C ALA A 154 1.87 11.44 3.14
N ILE A 155 1.49 10.26 3.65
CA ILE A 155 2.19 9.55 4.72
C ILE A 155 2.78 8.28 4.11
N LEU A 156 4.10 8.11 4.22
CA LEU A 156 4.84 7.04 3.57
C LEU A 156 5.61 6.24 4.64
N GLY A 157 5.11 5.03 4.95
CA GLY A 157 5.75 4.10 5.86
C GLY A 157 6.69 3.15 5.12
N TYR A 158 7.96 3.11 5.49
CA TYR A 158 8.99 2.25 4.87
C TYR A 158 8.84 2.06 3.36
N PRO A 159 8.66 3.16 2.59
CA PRO A 159 8.25 3.10 1.21
C PRO A 159 9.37 2.60 0.30
N VAL A 160 9.05 1.80 -0.70
CA VAL A 160 9.91 1.68 -1.88
C VAL A 160 9.93 3.05 -2.58
N ILE A 161 11.09 3.53 -3.00
CA ILE A 161 11.26 4.84 -3.66
C ILE A 161 12.13 4.75 -4.91
N THR A 162 13.32 4.15 -4.78
CA THR A 162 14.32 4.16 -5.86
C THR A 162 14.32 2.87 -6.67
N SER A 163 14.53 3.00 -7.97
CA SER A 163 14.89 1.89 -8.86
C SER A 163 16.40 1.69 -8.99
N GLY A 164 17.21 2.48 -8.25
CA GLY A 164 18.67 2.48 -8.30
C GLY A 164 19.32 1.47 -7.34
N LYS A 165 20.47 1.85 -6.75
CA LYS A 165 21.31 0.98 -5.91
C LYS A 165 20.55 0.33 -4.73
N TYR A 166 19.60 1.05 -4.15
CA TYR A 166 18.85 0.62 -2.96
C TYR A 166 17.44 0.12 -3.32
N THR A 167 17.26 -0.34 -4.54
CA THR A 167 15.97 -0.81 -5.04
C THR A 167 15.49 -2.08 -4.34
N HIS A 168 14.21 -2.16 -4.06
CA HIS A 168 13.54 -3.43 -3.78
C HIS A 168 13.25 -4.14 -5.11
N ILE A 169 14.13 -5.05 -5.50
CA ILE A 169 14.16 -5.63 -6.86
C ILE A 169 12.84 -6.32 -7.24
N TYR A 170 12.21 -7.03 -6.31
CA TYR A 170 10.95 -7.75 -6.60
C TYR A 170 9.79 -6.79 -6.90
N SER A 171 9.68 -5.68 -6.18
CA SER A 171 8.68 -4.64 -6.48
C SER A 171 8.89 -4.05 -7.87
N MET A 172 10.13 -3.76 -8.24
CA MET A 172 10.43 -3.23 -9.58
C MET A 172 10.18 -4.27 -10.68
N GLN A 173 10.45 -5.55 -10.44
CA GLN A 173 10.14 -6.61 -11.40
C GLN A 173 8.63 -6.83 -11.58
N ALA A 174 7.84 -6.78 -10.52
CA ALA A 174 6.39 -6.85 -10.62
C ALA A 174 5.81 -5.63 -11.35
N LEU A 175 6.34 -4.45 -11.05
CA LEU A 175 5.88 -3.19 -11.64
C LEU A 175 6.29 -3.06 -13.12
N LEU A 176 7.55 -3.37 -13.47
CA LEU A 176 8.15 -3.01 -14.75
C LEU A 176 8.52 -4.20 -15.63
N GLY A 177 8.57 -5.42 -15.06
CA GLY A 177 9.11 -6.61 -15.70
C GLY A 177 10.59 -6.82 -15.35
N LYS A 178 11.17 -7.95 -15.82
CA LYS A 178 12.55 -8.35 -15.47
C LYS A 178 13.61 -7.47 -16.10
N GLU A 179 13.38 -6.96 -17.29
CA GLU A 179 14.34 -6.16 -18.09
C GLU A 179 13.68 -4.87 -18.61
N PRO A 180 13.31 -3.95 -17.70
CA PRO A 180 12.63 -2.73 -18.10
C PRO A 180 13.60 -1.76 -18.81
N PRO A 181 13.13 -0.94 -19.76
CA PRO A 181 13.90 0.13 -20.34
C PRO A 181 14.42 1.12 -19.28
N ALA A 182 15.61 1.67 -19.48
CA ALA A 182 16.20 2.63 -18.54
C ALA A 182 15.31 3.85 -18.27
N GLN A 183 14.51 4.28 -19.23
CA GLN A 183 13.56 5.37 -19.07
C GLN A 183 12.43 5.03 -18.08
N GLU A 184 11.97 3.79 -18.05
CA GLU A 184 10.95 3.35 -17.08
C GLU A 184 11.54 3.27 -15.67
N LEU A 185 12.76 2.76 -15.52
CA LEU A 185 13.49 2.79 -14.26
C LEU A 185 13.66 4.24 -13.75
N GLU A 186 14.05 5.16 -14.63
CA GLU A 186 14.18 6.57 -14.28
C GLU A 186 12.86 7.19 -13.87
N TYR A 187 11.75 6.90 -14.59
CA TYR A 187 10.41 7.40 -14.29
C TYR A 187 9.91 6.93 -12.92
N PHE A 188 10.16 5.67 -12.56
CA PHE A 188 9.77 5.09 -11.28
C PHE A 188 10.85 5.16 -10.19
N SER A 189 11.92 5.96 -10.39
CA SER A 189 12.89 6.34 -9.37
C SER A 189 12.45 7.69 -8.79
N LEU A 190 11.59 7.64 -7.77
CA LEU A 190 10.73 8.76 -7.40
C LEU A 190 11.48 9.90 -6.72
N GLU A 191 12.64 9.64 -6.13
CA GLU A 191 13.54 10.66 -5.62
C GLU A 191 14.01 11.63 -6.73
N LYS A 192 14.01 11.18 -8.00
CA LYS A 192 14.36 11.98 -9.15
C LYS A 192 13.17 12.76 -9.74
N GLN A 193 11.95 12.42 -9.32
CA GLN A 193 10.71 12.95 -9.88
C GLN A 193 10.06 14.03 -9.02
N VAL A 194 10.63 14.34 -7.85
CA VAL A 194 10.11 15.37 -6.95
C VAL A 194 10.11 16.73 -7.63
N LYS A 195 8.97 17.42 -7.59
CA LYS A 195 8.73 18.75 -8.16
C LYS A 195 8.35 19.74 -7.04
N LYS A 196 8.35 21.05 -7.33
CA LYS A 196 7.91 22.08 -6.35
C LYS A 196 6.46 21.95 -5.93
N ASN A 197 5.61 21.36 -6.78
CA ASN A 197 4.20 21.14 -6.54
C ASN A 197 3.89 19.72 -6.00
N THR A 198 4.92 18.91 -5.71
CA THR A 198 4.75 17.65 -4.96
C THR A 198 4.09 17.96 -3.62
N PRO A 199 3.06 17.20 -3.17
CA PRO A 199 2.42 17.42 -1.88
C PRO A 199 3.38 17.33 -0.70
N PRO A 200 3.08 17.98 0.45
CA PRO A 200 3.79 17.72 1.69
C PRO A 200 3.80 16.24 2.06
N CYS A 201 4.93 15.75 2.60
CA CYS A 201 5.11 14.33 2.91
C CYS A 201 5.54 14.10 4.37
N PHE A 202 4.96 13.09 5.00
CA PHE A 202 5.45 12.50 6.24
C PHE A 202 6.09 11.15 5.93
N LEU A 203 7.34 10.96 6.32
CA LEU A 203 8.12 9.75 6.04
C LEU A 203 8.49 9.07 7.35
N TRP A 204 8.39 7.75 7.40
CA TRP A 204 8.97 6.99 8.50
C TRP A 204 9.47 5.62 8.05
N GLN A 205 10.50 5.12 8.72
CA GLN A 205 11.09 3.82 8.46
C GLN A 205 11.93 3.36 9.66
N THR A 206 12.30 2.10 9.70
CA THR A 206 13.29 1.57 10.64
C THR A 206 14.66 1.47 9.99
N GLN A 207 15.71 1.62 10.78
CA GLN A 207 17.08 1.51 10.27
C GLN A 207 17.46 0.07 9.92
N GLU A 208 16.85 -0.90 10.62
CA GLU A 208 17.10 -2.33 10.44
C GLU A 208 16.20 -3.00 9.40
N ASP A 209 15.45 -2.21 8.61
CA ASP A 209 14.65 -2.74 7.50
C ASP A 209 15.55 -3.45 6.49
N ASP A 210 15.48 -4.77 6.46
CA ASP A 210 16.30 -5.66 5.67
C ASP A 210 15.72 -5.93 4.26
N LEU A 211 14.46 -5.57 4.05
CA LEU A 211 13.76 -5.77 2.78
C LEU A 211 13.78 -4.52 1.89
N VAL A 212 13.45 -3.36 2.45
CA VAL A 212 13.52 -2.06 1.77
C VAL A 212 14.55 -1.20 2.48
N PRO A 213 15.77 -1.01 1.93
CA PRO A 213 16.83 -0.26 2.59
C PRO A 213 16.38 1.15 2.99
N VAL A 214 16.74 1.58 4.21
CA VAL A 214 16.36 2.88 4.78
C VAL A 214 16.76 4.07 3.92
N GLU A 215 17.73 3.91 3.05
CA GLU A 215 18.15 4.88 2.06
C GLU A 215 17.03 5.33 1.12
N ASN A 216 15.97 4.52 0.93
CA ASN A 216 14.80 4.92 0.17
C ASN A 216 14.19 6.21 0.75
N THR A 217 13.94 6.25 2.06
CA THR A 217 13.39 7.45 2.71
C THR A 217 14.39 8.59 2.76
N TYR A 218 15.69 8.32 2.95
CA TYR A 218 16.73 9.35 2.91
C TYR A 218 16.80 10.05 1.55
N LEU A 219 16.79 9.28 0.46
CA LEU A 219 16.83 9.82 -0.90
C LEU A 219 15.60 10.69 -1.18
N PHE A 220 14.41 10.24 -0.79
CA PHE A 220 13.19 11.00 -1.03
C PHE A 220 13.14 12.28 -0.18
N ALA A 221 13.50 12.19 1.11
CA ALA A 221 13.59 13.36 2.00
C ALA A 221 14.57 14.41 1.48
N MET A 222 15.72 14.00 0.97
CA MET A 222 16.69 14.91 0.36
C MET A 222 16.13 15.60 -0.87
N ALA A 223 15.44 14.87 -1.73
CA ALA A 223 14.79 15.42 -2.93
C ALA A 223 13.67 16.41 -2.58
N LEU A 224 12.83 16.09 -1.59
CA LEU A 224 11.80 17.02 -1.07
C LEU A 224 12.43 18.31 -0.55
N ARG A 225 13.51 18.20 0.23
CA ARG A 225 14.25 19.36 0.74
C ARG A 225 14.81 20.22 -0.39
N GLU A 226 15.43 19.60 -1.40
CA GLU A 226 15.99 20.32 -2.55
C GLU A 226 14.94 21.12 -3.32
N LYS A 227 13.73 20.57 -3.47
CA LYS A 227 12.61 21.23 -4.15
C LYS A 227 11.82 22.19 -3.25
N GLY A 228 12.14 22.28 -1.95
CA GLY A 228 11.45 23.14 -0.98
C GLY A 228 10.06 22.65 -0.62
N VAL A 229 9.80 21.35 -0.78
CA VAL A 229 8.53 20.71 -0.38
C VAL A 229 8.57 20.45 1.14
N PRO A 230 7.53 20.84 1.90
CA PRO A 230 7.45 20.55 3.33
C PRO A 230 7.42 19.04 3.60
N PHE A 231 8.22 18.58 4.56
CA PHE A 231 8.20 17.17 4.99
C PHE A 231 8.58 17.00 6.45
N ALA A 232 8.19 15.87 7.03
CA ALA A 232 8.72 15.32 8.27
C ALA A 232 9.35 13.96 7.96
N HIS A 233 10.43 13.59 8.66
CA HIS A 233 11.10 12.31 8.44
C HIS A 233 11.56 11.73 9.78
N TYR A 234 11.08 10.52 10.10
CA TYR A 234 11.38 9.80 11.32
C TYR A 234 12.01 8.45 10.99
N VAL A 235 13.15 8.16 11.60
CA VAL A 235 13.84 6.89 11.46
C VAL A 235 14.00 6.27 12.84
N TYR A 236 13.41 5.09 13.03
CA TYR A 236 13.49 4.31 14.26
C TYR A 236 14.71 3.39 14.20
N PRO A 237 15.40 3.16 15.34
CA PRO A 237 16.64 2.40 15.32
C PRO A 237 16.46 0.90 15.05
N HIS A 238 15.35 0.31 15.48
CA HIS A 238 15.10 -1.13 15.44
C HIS A 238 13.81 -1.50 14.73
N GLY A 239 13.74 -2.74 14.27
CA GLY A 239 12.58 -3.37 13.68
C GLY A 239 12.77 -3.70 12.20
N GLY A 240 12.22 -4.84 11.78
CA GLY A 240 12.21 -5.29 10.39
C GLY A 240 11.19 -4.59 9.54
N HIS A 241 10.98 -5.08 8.32
CA HIS A 241 9.99 -4.55 7.38
C HIS A 241 8.55 -4.91 7.78
N GLY A 242 7.57 -4.07 7.41
CA GLY A 242 6.15 -4.44 7.50
C GLY A 242 5.51 -4.22 8.88
N LEU A 243 6.07 -3.37 9.73
CA LEU A 243 5.55 -3.15 11.08
C LEU A 243 4.21 -2.42 11.14
N SER A 244 3.76 -1.76 10.07
CA SER A 244 2.46 -1.09 10.00
C SER A 244 2.20 -0.22 11.25
N VAL A 245 1.17 -0.53 12.04
CA VAL A 245 0.87 0.19 13.29
C VAL A 245 1.75 -0.22 14.47
N ALA A 246 2.52 -1.30 14.35
CA ALA A 246 3.35 -1.84 15.43
C ALA A 246 2.60 -1.99 16.76
N SER A 247 1.37 -2.51 16.71
CA SER A 247 0.50 -2.69 17.89
C SER A 247 0.49 -4.15 18.36
N MET A 248 0.15 -4.35 19.65
CA MET A 248 -0.06 -5.69 20.19
C MET A 248 -1.20 -6.44 19.48
N GLU A 249 -2.21 -5.73 18.97
CA GLU A 249 -3.29 -6.30 18.17
C GLU A 249 -2.74 -6.96 16.90
N GLN A 250 -1.84 -6.27 16.18
CA GLN A 250 -1.16 -6.80 15.00
C GLN A 250 -0.33 -8.06 15.34
N PHE A 251 0.47 -8.02 16.42
CA PHE A 251 1.36 -9.13 16.78
C PHE A 251 0.64 -10.32 17.42
N SER A 252 -0.56 -10.12 17.97
CA SER A 252 -1.37 -11.21 18.54
C SER A 252 -2.16 -12.01 17.50
N GLY A 253 -1.96 -11.76 16.20
CA GLY A 253 -2.61 -12.47 15.12
C GLY A 253 -3.94 -11.82 14.74
N TRP A 254 -3.96 -10.48 14.62
CA TRP A 254 -5.11 -9.76 14.09
C TRP A 254 -5.58 -10.37 12.75
N HIS A 255 -6.89 -10.57 12.65
CA HIS A 255 -7.55 -11.11 11.48
C HIS A 255 -8.59 -10.10 10.99
N GLY A 256 -8.33 -9.46 9.88
CA GLY A 256 -9.20 -8.49 9.22
C GLY A 256 -8.56 -7.99 7.94
N GLY A 257 -9.32 -7.26 7.12
CA GLY A 257 -8.79 -6.67 5.89
C GLY A 257 -8.42 -7.66 4.78
N GLU A 258 -8.73 -8.96 4.92
CA GLU A 258 -8.41 -10.00 3.92
C GLU A 258 -9.05 -9.73 2.56
N TYR A 259 -10.05 -8.86 2.48
CA TYR A 259 -10.67 -8.43 1.23
C TYR A 259 -9.65 -7.81 0.26
N VAL A 260 -8.54 -7.27 0.74
CA VAL A 260 -7.47 -6.74 -0.13
C VAL A 260 -6.75 -7.86 -0.90
N CYS A 261 -6.87 -9.13 -0.46
CA CYS A 261 -6.28 -10.29 -1.11
C CYS A 261 -7.14 -10.87 -2.26
N GLU A 262 -8.23 -10.22 -2.64
CA GLU A 262 -9.16 -10.74 -3.66
C GLU A 262 -8.46 -11.10 -4.97
N GLN A 263 -7.61 -10.23 -5.50
CA GLN A 263 -6.87 -10.49 -6.74
C GLN A 263 -5.89 -11.66 -6.61
N LEU A 264 -5.24 -11.79 -5.46
CA LEU A 264 -4.38 -12.94 -5.15
C LEU A 264 -5.17 -14.25 -5.27
N GLY A 265 -6.37 -14.30 -4.68
CA GLY A 265 -7.24 -15.46 -4.77
C GLY A 265 -7.57 -15.84 -6.21
N PHE A 266 -7.99 -14.90 -7.03
CA PHE A 266 -8.26 -15.15 -8.46
C PHE A 266 -7.03 -15.60 -9.22
N ALA A 267 -5.87 -15.03 -8.97
CA ALA A 267 -4.63 -15.41 -9.62
C ALA A 267 -4.22 -16.84 -9.25
N LEU A 268 -4.31 -17.23 -7.97
CA LEU A 268 -3.96 -18.58 -7.52
C LEU A 268 -4.88 -19.66 -8.14
N GLU A 269 -6.17 -19.38 -8.32
CA GLU A 269 -7.07 -20.30 -9.04
C GLU A 269 -6.64 -20.49 -10.51
N ARG A 270 -6.14 -19.44 -11.17
CA ARG A 270 -5.57 -19.57 -12.54
C ARG A 270 -4.26 -20.34 -12.57
N VAL A 271 -3.41 -20.17 -11.54
CA VAL A 271 -2.18 -20.94 -11.36
C VAL A 271 -2.49 -22.44 -11.20
N LYS A 272 -3.48 -22.78 -10.35
CA LYS A 272 -3.96 -24.17 -10.19
C LYS A 272 -4.43 -24.76 -11.51
N ALA A 273 -5.30 -24.04 -12.21
CA ALA A 273 -5.91 -24.46 -13.47
C ALA A 273 -4.95 -24.43 -14.68
N ASP A 274 -3.72 -23.93 -14.51
CA ASP A 274 -2.75 -23.73 -15.61
C ASP A 274 -3.26 -22.82 -16.74
N THR A 275 -4.03 -21.78 -16.35
CA THR A 275 -4.66 -20.82 -17.27
C THR A 275 -4.21 -19.38 -17.02
N ALA A 276 -3.19 -19.17 -16.19
CA ALA A 276 -2.64 -17.85 -15.93
C ALA A 276 -1.90 -17.30 -17.16
N VAL A 277 -2.14 -16.03 -17.47
CA VAL A 277 -1.59 -15.35 -18.65
C VAL A 277 -0.06 -15.26 -18.54
N ASN A 278 0.65 -15.68 -19.61
CA ASN A 278 2.12 -15.57 -19.72
C ASN A 278 2.91 -16.19 -18.56
N LEU A 279 2.30 -17.05 -17.75
CA LEU A 279 2.97 -17.67 -16.61
C LEU A 279 3.98 -18.72 -17.09
N THR A 280 5.25 -18.58 -16.67
CA THR A 280 6.27 -19.58 -17.00
C THR A 280 6.10 -20.83 -16.15
N PRO A 281 6.45 -22.03 -16.68
CA PRO A 281 6.38 -23.27 -15.90
C PRO A 281 7.16 -23.23 -14.60
N GLN A 282 8.33 -22.57 -14.58
CA GLN A 282 9.13 -22.38 -13.39
C GLN A 282 8.37 -21.55 -12.34
N ARG A 283 7.85 -20.36 -12.72
CA ARG A 283 7.11 -19.50 -11.79
C ARG A 283 5.85 -20.18 -11.29
N ARG A 284 5.17 -20.96 -12.13
CA ARG A 284 4.02 -21.76 -11.71
C ARG A 284 4.39 -22.73 -10.59
N GLN A 285 5.50 -23.46 -10.72
CA GLN A 285 5.97 -24.40 -9.70
C GLN A 285 6.33 -23.67 -8.38
N GLU A 286 7.01 -22.52 -8.46
CA GLU A 286 7.31 -21.69 -7.30
C GLU A 286 6.03 -21.31 -6.55
N LEU A 287 4.99 -20.81 -7.24
CA LEU A 287 3.73 -20.43 -6.64
C LEU A 287 2.96 -21.63 -6.05
N ILE A 288 2.98 -22.79 -6.74
CA ILE A 288 2.37 -24.01 -6.21
C ILE A 288 3.02 -24.40 -4.88
N ALA A 289 4.35 -24.35 -4.81
CA ALA A 289 5.09 -24.68 -3.59
C ALA A 289 4.87 -23.63 -2.49
N GLN A 290 4.97 -22.36 -2.84
CA GLN A 290 4.82 -21.23 -1.89
C GLN A 290 3.44 -21.20 -1.23
N PHE A 291 2.38 -21.49 -1.98
CA PHE A 291 0.99 -21.41 -1.48
C PHE A 291 0.38 -22.79 -1.22
N HIS A 292 1.15 -23.88 -1.23
CA HIS A 292 0.67 -25.24 -0.95
C HIS A 292 -0.59 -25.62 -1.74
N LEU A 293 -0.65 -25.23 -3.04
CA LEU A 293 -1.90 -25.20 -3.79
C LEU A 293 -2.57 -26.55 -4.03
N PHE A 294 -1.85 -27.66 -3.89
CA PHE A 294 -2.35 -29.03 -4.07
C PHE A 294 -2.22 -29.89 -2.81
N ASP A 295 -1.80 -29.30 -1.68
CA ASP A 295 -1.69 -30.06 -0.45
C ASP A 295 -3.10 -30.40 0.10
N ASP A 296 -3.23 -31.57 0.71
CA ASP A 296 -4.51 -31.99 1.32
C ASP A 296 -4.78 -31.08 2.53
N PRO A 297 -5.89 -30.32 2.55
CA PRO A 297 -6.23 -29.46 3.67
C PRO A 297 -6.39 -30.20 5.02
N LYS A 298 -6.48 -31.53 5.01
CA LYS A 298 -6.51 -32.37 6.20
C LYS A 298 -5.11 -32.75 6.73
N ALA A 299 -4.05 -32.52 5.94
CA ALA A 299 -2.67 -32.80 6.34
C ALA A 299 -1.98 -31.56 6.98
N ALA A 300 -2.57 -30.39 6.88
CA ALA A 300 -2.07 -29.17 7.52
C ALA A 300 -2.20 -29.30 9.04
N SER A 301 -1.08 -29.34 9.74
CA SER A 301 -1.04 -29.19 11.20
C SER A 301 -1.42 -27.76 11.58
N ALA A 302 -1.88 -27.55 12.83
CA ALA A 302 -2.32 -26.26 13.32
C ALA A 302 -1.23 -25.14 13.29
N ASP A 303 0.00 -25.47 12.93
CA ASP A 303 1.13 -24.55 12.75
C ASP A 303 1.19 -23.89 11.35
N ASP A 304 0.48 -24.43 10.35
CA ASP A 304 0.56 -23.98 8.94
C ASP A 304 -0.45 -22.86 8.56
N ALA A 305 -1.21 -22.34 9.52
CA ALA A 305 -2.28 -21.36 9.27
C ALA A 305 -1.78 -19.91 9.09
N LYS A 306 -0.51 -19.68 8.80
CA LYS A 306 0.01 -18.37 8.40
C LYS A 306 -0.01 -18.23 6.88
N ALA A 307 -0.71 -17.20 6.38
CA ALA A 307 -0.53 -16.76 5.00
C ALA A 307 0.96 -16.44 4.79
N PRO A 308 1.62 -16.99 3.74
CA PRO A 308 3.03 -16.76 3.51
C PRO A 308 3.26 -15.29 3.19
N THR A 309 4.09 -14.64 4.02
CA THR A 309 4.67 -13.34 3.67
C THR A 309 5.75 -13.53 2.61
N PRO A 310 5.94 -12.60 1.65
CA PRO A 310 7.09 -12.65 0.74
C PRO A 310 8.37 -12.47 1.54
N ALA A 311 9.22 -13.49 1.53
CA ALA A 311 10.48 -13.62 2.27
C ALA A 311 10.29 -13.98 3.75
N ASP A 312 10.37 -15.29 4.07
CA ASP A 312 10.78 -15.76 5.38
C ASP A 312 12.22 -15.32 5.62
N SER A 313 12.38 -14.23 6.37
CA SER A 313 13.64 -13.87 6.98
C SER A 313 13.87 -14.81 8.19
N PRO A 314 15.09 -15.37 8.41
CA PRO A 314 15.35 -16.34 9.49
C PRO A 314 15.28 -15.77 10.91
N ASP A 315 14.94 -14.51 11.10
CA ASP A 315 14.90 -13.78 12.36
C ASP A 315 13.51 -13.25 12.76
N ASP A 316 12.42 -14.00 12.46
CA ASP A 316 11.15 -13.81 13.15
C ASP A 316 11.33 -14.19 14.64
N ALA A 317 11.89 -13.27 15.44
CA ALA A 317 11.90 -13.38 16.89
C ALA A 317 10.46 -13.28 17.40
N LYS A 318 9.77 -14.44 17.45
CA LYS A 318 8.54 -14.56 18.25
C LYS A 318 8.91 -14.22 19.68
N PRO A 319 8.20 -13.30 20.37
CA PRO A 319 8.39 -13.16 21.80
C PRO A 319 8.10 -14.51 22.47
N GLU A 320 9.08 -15.06 23.18
CA GLU A 320 8.90 -16.27 23.97
C GLU A 320 7.68 -16.09 24.88
N ASN A 321 6.81 -17.09 24.92
CA ASN A 321 5.63 -17.15 25.78
C ASN A 321 6.08 -17.16 27.26
N VAL A 322 6.28 -15.99 27.84
CA VAL A 322 6.47 -15.81 29.27
C VAL A 322 5.07 -15.69 29.90
N SER A 323 4.63 -16.79 30.49
CA SER A 323 3.37 -16.84 31.21
C SER A 323 3.36 -15.84 32.38
N GLY A 324 2.48 -14.85 32.37
CA GLY A 324 2.08 -14.07 33.53
C GLY A 324 2.58 -12.64 33.66
N ALA A 325 3.41 -12.11 32.76
CA ALA A 325 3.72 -10.69 32.66
C ALA A 325 2.85 -10.04 31.56
N ALA A 326 2.40 -8.80 31.75
CA ALA A 326 1.78 -8.04 30.67
C ALA A 326 2.77 -8.03 29.49
N GLN A 327 2.36 -8.53 28.33
CA GLN A 327 3.21 -8.56 27.13
C GLN A 327 3.59 -7.10 26.79
N VAL A 328 4.86 -6.79 26.93
CA VAL A 328 5.40 -5.46 26.58
C VAL A 328 5.55 -5.44 25.06
N ASN A 329 4.95 -4.45 24.40
CA ASN A 329 5.14 -4.25 22.96
C ASN A 329 6.62 -3.85 22.72
N PRO A 330 7.43 -4.67 22.05
CA PRO A 330 8.85 -4.39 21.80
C PRO A 330 9.05 -3.21 20.81
N PHE A 331 8.02 -2.82 20.09
CA PHE A 331 8.02 -1.75 19.08
C PHE A 331 7.06 -0.60 19.43
N ALA A 332 6.85 -0.37 20.75
CA ALA A 332 5.95 0.69 21.23
C ALA A 332 6.41 2.10 20.80
N ASP A 333 7.70 2.31 20.64
CA ASP A 333 8.27 3.55 20.12
C ASP A 333 7.87 3.78 18.65
N ILE A 334 7.86 2.73 17.82
CA ILE A 334 7.46 2.81 16.41
C ILE A 334 5.99 3.18 16.29
N HIS A 335 5.11 2.63 17.14
CA HIS A 335 3.69 2.98 17.17
C HIS A 335 3.43 4.51 17.26
N THR A 336 4.38 5.26 17.81
CA THR A 336 4.28 6.72 17.95
C THR A 336 4.18 7.47 16.61
N TRP A 337 4.55 6.85 15.50
CA TRP A 337 4.43 7.49 14.18
C TRP A 337 3.00 7.94 13.85
N LEU A 338 1.99 7.23 14.35
CA LEU A 338 0.58 7.58 14.16
C LEU A 338 0.27 8.97 14.73
N GLU A 339 0.63 9.22 15.99
CA GLU A 339 0.39 10.52 16.64
C GLU A 339 1.29 11.63 16.07
N LEU A 340 2.52 11.29 15.71
CA LEU A 340 3.44 12.21 15.03
C LEU A 340 2.88 12.64 13.66
N SER A 341 2.33 11.68 12.89
CA SER A 341 1.70 11.96 11.61
C SER A 341 0.44 12.81 11.77
N ARG A 342 -0.38 12.53 12.80
CA ARG A 342 -1.54 13.36 13.15
C ARG A 342 -1.13 14.80 13.42
N THR A 343 -0.17 15.00 14.32
CA THR A 343 0.35 16.34 14.66
C THR A 343 0.89 17.05 13.43
N TRP A 344 1.52 16.30 12.51
CA TRP A 344 2.06 16.83 11.27
C TRP A 344 0.94 17.31 10.32
N PHE A 345 -0.04 16.47 9.99
CA PHE A 345 -1.06 16.87 9.03
C PHE A 345 -2.03 17.92 9.57
N GLU A 346 -2.24 18.02 10.89
CA GLU A 346 -3.01 19.09 11.50
C GLU A 346 -2.40 20.48 11.31
N ARG A 347 -1.09 20.57 11.02
CA ARG A 347 -0.40 21.83 10.71
C ARG A 347 -0.52 22.25 9.25
N PHE A 348 -0.73 21.32 8.33
CA PHE A 348 -0.70 21.57 6.89
C PHE A 348 -2.10 21.51 6.25
N LEU A 349 -3.06 20.88 6.90
CA LEU A 349 -4.42 20.67 6.45
C LEU A 349 -5.44 21.06 7.52
#